data_c7204878c18941f9683cb4dd5704cf2a
#
_entry.id   c7204878c18941f9683cb4dd5704cf2a
#
_cell.length_a   1.000
_cell.length_b   1.000
_cell.length_c   1.000
_cell.angle_alpha   90.00
_cell.angle_beta   90.00
_cell.angle_gamma   90.00
#
_symmetry.space_group_name_H-M   'P 1'
#
loop_
_entity.id
_entity.type
_entity.pdbx_description
1 polymer ?
#
loop_
_entity_poly.entity_id
_entity_poly.type
_entity_poly.pdbx_seq_one_letter_code
_entity_poly.pdbx_strand_id
1 'polypeptide(L)'
;MTATQWVQSALTGHAPLTAVVPSGRIRAAGPWRAMEPPYIVHRPVADEYIATHQGHASPIARFYQISVFARSISEALEVARLVAAALAAGAAGGSAILGGMRYIPEEQMLERDVEPLVHLAIDATIQVQ
;
A
#
# COMPACT_ATOMS: atom_id res chain seq x y z
N MET A 1 -3.73 13.07 10.83
CA MET A 1 -3.51 11.68 10.39
C MET A 1 -2.34 11.64 9.41
N THR A 2 -1.41 10.74 9.59
CA THR A 2 -0.30 10.54 8.65
C THR A 2 -0.76 9.72 7.45
N ALA A 3 0.02 9.75 6.36
CA ALA A 3 -0.27 8.90 5.18
C ALA A 3 -0.27 7.42 5.56
N THR A 4 0.67 7.00 6.42
CA THR A 4 0.74 5.62 6.89
C THR A 4 -0.53 5.21 7.65
N GLN A 5 -1.02 6.07 8.53
CA GLN A 5 -2.28 5.81 9.25
C GLN A 5 -3.47 5.78 8.31
N TRP A 6 -3.49 6.69 7.32
CA TRP A 6 -4.57 6.73 6.33
C TRP A 6 -4.59 5.46 5.48
N VAL A 7 -3.43 5.01 4.99
CA VAL A 7 -3.32 3.77 4.20
C VAL A 7 -3.77 2.58 5.03
N GLN A 8 -3.29 2.47 6.27
CA GLN A 8 -3.67 1.37 7.16
C GLN A 8 -5.19 1.33 7.35
N SER A 9 -5.80 2.48 7.62
CA SER A 9 -7.25 2.59 7.80
C SER A 9 -8.03 2.26 6.53
N ALA A 10 -7.57 2.75 5.38
CA ALA A 10 -8.24 2.49 4.09
C ALA A 10 -8.21 0.99 3.75
N LEU A 11 -7.07 0.34 3.96
CA LEU A 11 -6.93 -1.08 3.65
C LEU A 11 -7.72 -1.96 4.62
N THR A 12 -7.58 -1.71 5.92
CA THR A 12 -8.26 -2.54 6.93
C THR A 12 -9.77 -2.27 7.01
N GLY A 13 -10.20 -1.11 6.55
CA GLY A 13 -11.62 -0.73 6.51
C GLY A 13 -12.38 -1.23 5.29
N HIS A 14 -11.72 -1.88 4.33
CA HIS A 14 -12.34 -2.35 3.10
C HIS A 14 -12.65 -3.84 3.21
N ALA A 15 -13.91 -4.17 3.44
CA ALA A 15 -14.34 -5.54 3.68
C ALA A 15 -13.98 -6.54 2.57
N PRO A 16 -14.09 -6.20 1.27
CA PRO A 16 -13.66 -7.12 0.22
C PRO A 16 -12.17 -7.49 0.30
N LEU A 17 -11.32 -6.56 0.73
CA LEU A 17 -9.89 -6.83 0.90
C LEU A 17 -9.64 -7.69 2.15
N THR A 18 -10.25 -7.33 3.28
CA THR A 18 -10.01 -8.06 4.54
C THR A 18 -10.59 -9.47 4.53
N ALA A 19 -11.51 -9.76 3.63
CA ALA A 19 -11.99 -11.11 3.40
C ALA A 19 -10.91 -12.03 2.79
N VAL A 20 -9.96 -11.46 2.06
CA VAL A 20 -8.86 -12.19 1.42
C VAL A 20 -7.56 -12.07 2.22
N VAL A 21 -7.28 -10.85 2.70
CA VAL A 21 -6.10 -10.55 3.52
C VAL A 21 -6.58 -10.05 4.87
N PRO A 22 -6.61 -10.89 5.90
CA PRO A 22 -7.04 -10.46 7.24
C PRO A 22 -6.23 -9.25 7.73
N SER A 23 -6.88 -8.38 8.51
CA SER A 23 -6.26 -7.12 8.97
C SER A 23 -4.93 -7.32 9.71
N GLY A 24 -4.75 -8.43 10.40
CA GLY A 24 -3.47 -8.76 11.04
C GLY A 24 -2.32 -9.03 10.07
N ARG A 25 -2.62 -9.21 8.79
CA ARG A 25 -1.65 -9.41 7.71
C ARG A 25 -1.48 -8.16 6.84
N ILE A 26 -1.98 -7.03 7.27
CA ILE A 26 -1.81 -5.72 6.62
C ILE A 26 -1.04 -4.85 7.61
N ARG A 27 0.23 -4.56 7.31
CA ARG A 27 1.11 -3.89 8.25
C ARG A 27 1.93 -2.79 7.61
N ALA A 28 2.15 -1.72 8.37
CA ALA A 28 3.13 -0.70 8.03
C ALA A 28 4.54 -1.28 8.14
N ALA A 29 5.48 -0.72 7.37
CA ALA A 29 6.87 -1.14 7.41
C ALA A 29 7.46 -0.92 8.80
N GLY A 30 8.26 -1.87 9.23
CA GLY A 30 8.92 -1.91 10.52
C GLY A 30 9.46 -3.31 10.75
N PRO A 31 10.02 -3.62 11.93
CA PRO A 31 10.39 -4.98 12.24
C PRO A 31 9.12 -5.84 12.23
N TRP A 32 9.03 -6.71 11.25
CA TRP A 32 7.89 -7.61 11.07
C TRP A 32 8.35 -9.06 10.99
N ARG A 33 7.53 -9.94 11.51
CA ARG A 33 7.77 -11.38 11.43
C ARG A 33 7.16 -11.91 10.14
N ALA A 34 7.68 -13.03 9.67
CA ALA A 34 7.10 -13.75 8.55
C ALA A 34 5.61 -14.00 8.80
N MET A 35 4.79 -13.60 7.84
CA MET A 35 3.35 -13.77 7.87
C MET A 35 2.92 -14.82 6.84
N GLU A 36 1.75 -15.41 7.04
CA GLU A 36 1.16 -16.29 6.05
C GLU A 36 0.70 -15.51 4.82
N PRO A 37 1.06 -15.95 3.59
CA PRO A 37 0.54 -15.32 2.38
C PRO A 37 -0.98 -15.58 2.22
N PRO A 38 -1.72 -14.66 1.61
CA PRO A 38 -1.28 -13.36 1.16
C PRO A 38 -1.14 -12.37 2.32
N TYR A 39 -0.18 -11.45 2.21
CA TYR A 39 -0.03 -10.37 3.18
C TYR A 39 0.43 -9.09 2.49
N ILE A 40 0.25 -7.97 3.18
CA ILE A 40 0.54 -6.65 2.66
C ILE A 40 1.44 -5.90 3.64
N VAL A 41 2.51 -5.29 3.10
CA VAL A 41 3.39 -4.39 3.83
C VAL A 41 3.42 -3.07 3.08
N HIS A 42 3.19 -1.95 3.77
CA HIS A 42 3.16 -0.64 3.14
C HIS A 42 4.08 0.34 3.85
N ARG A 43 4.63 1.28 3.07
CA ARG A 43 5.57 2.29 3.60
C ARG A 43 5.62 3.52 2.71
N PRO A 44 5.93 4.70 3.28
CA PRO A 44 6.29 5.85 2.47
C PRO A 44 7.67 5.63 1.84
N VAL A 45 7.85 6.10 0.60
CA VAL A 45 9.12 5.98 -0.13
C VAL A 45 9.79 7.33 -0.25
N ALA A 46 9.02 8.38 -0.57
CA ALA A 46 9.53 9.73 -0.75
C ALA A 46 8.42 10.73 -0.56
N ASP A 47 8.79 11.98 -0.27
CA ASP A 47 7.87 13.11 -0.21
C ASP A 47 8.23 14.12 -1.27
N GLU A 48 7.22 14.69 -1.92
CA GLU A 48 7.37 15.84 -2.79
C GLU A 48 6.90 17.09 -2.06
N TYR A 49 7.67 18.19 -2.16
CA TYR A 49 7.38 19.42 -1.47
C TYR A 49 7.25 20.59 -2.43
N ILE A 50 6.33 21.51 -2.12
CA ILE A 50 6.30 22.81 -2.77
C ILE A 50 6.94 23.84 -1.81
N ALA A 51 7.93 24.59 -2.32
CA ALA A 51 8.45 25.76 -1.64
C ALA A 51 7.45 26.91 -1.77
N THR A 52 7.05 27.51 -0.65
CA THR A 52 6.17 28.67 -0.64
C THR A 52 7.00 29.96 -0.65
N HIS A 53 6.37 31.10 -0.99
CA HIS A 53 7.00 32.41 -0.95
C HIS A 53 7.55 32.80 0.42
N GLN A 54 7.09 32.16 1.47
CA GLN A 54 7.52 32.43 2.85
C GLN A 54 8.67 31.51 3.28
N GLY A 55 9.23 30.72 2.37
CA GLY A 55 10.32 29.82 2.67
C GLY A 55 9.89 28.51 3.35
N HIS A 56 8.60 28.30 3.53
CA HIS A 56 8.08 27.05 4.06
C HIS A 56 7.94 26.02 2.96
N ALA A 57 8.35 24.78 3.24
CA ALA A 57 8.09 23.64 2.38
C ALA A 57 7.00 22.78 3.04
N SER A 58 5.95 22.47 2.30
CA SER A 58 4.89 21.56 2.74
C SER A 58 4.84 20.37 1.82
N PRO A 59 4.67 19.14 2.33
CA PRO A 59 4.51 17.99 1.47
C PRO A 59 3.22 18.15 0.67
N ILE A 60 3.33 18.10 -0.66
CA ILE A 60 2.16 18.13 -1.55
C ILE A 60 1.74 16.73 -1.94
N ALA A 61 2.68 15.80 -1.92
CA ALA A 61 2.41 14.41 -2.24
C ALA A 61 3.41 13.53 -1.52
N ARG A 62 2.96 12.41 -1.08
CA ARG A 62 3.81 11.37 -0.54
C ARG A 62 3.78 10.18 -1.48
N PHE A 63 4.95 9.81 -1.97
CA PHE A 63 5.10 8.58 -2.74
C PHE A 63 5.06 7.40 -1.76
N TYR A 64 4.14 6.51 -2.01
CA TYR A 64 3.83 5.41 -1.11
C TYR A 64 3.94 4.08 -1.85
N GLN A 65 4.58 3.11 -1.24
CA GLN A 65 4.70 1.78 -1.80
C GLN A 65 3.88 0.80 -0.98
N ILE A 66 3.05 0.02 -1.66
CA ILE A 66 2.27 -1.05 -1.06
C ILE A 66 2.73 -2.35 -1.70
N SER A 67 3.34 -3.21 -0.90
CA SER A 67 3.87 -4.49 -1.34
C SER A 67 2.89 -5.60 -1.02
N VAL A 68 2.49 -6.33 -2.05
CA VAL A 68 1.63 -7.51 -1.93
C VAL A 68 2.50 -8.75 -2.07
N PHE A 69 2.41 -9.64 -1.11
CA PHE A 69 3.10 -10.93 -1.12
C PHE A 69 2.05 -12.04 -1.19
N ALA A 70 2.18 -12.91 -2.17
CA ALA A 70 1.18 -13.94 -2.45
C ALA A 70 1.83 -15.25 -2.88
N ARG A 71 1.05 -16.31 -2.96
CA ARG A 71 1.51 -17.63 -3.38
C ARG A 71 1.62 -17.78 -4.88
N SER A 72 0.87 -16.96 -5.62
CA SER A 72 0.83 -17.01 -7.09
C SER A 72 0.66 -15.61 -7.67
N ILE A 73 0.99 -15.44 -8.95
CA ILE A 73 0.79 -14.19 -9.68
C ILE A 73 -0.71 -13.86 -9.72
N SER A 74 -1.56 -14.84 -9.94
CA SER A 74 -3.02 -14.65 -9.97
C SER A 74 -3.54 -14.12 -8.64
N GLU A 75 -3.10 -14.68 -7.52
CA GLU A 75 -3.46 -14.20 -6.18
C GLU A 75 -2.94 -12.78 -5.93
N ALA A 76 -1.69 -12.50 -6.32
CA ALA A 76 -1.10 -11.18 -6.16
C ALA A 76 -1.88 -10.11 -6.94
N LEU A 77 -2.27 -10.39 -8.18
CA LEU A 77 -3.05 -9.46 -9.00
C LEU A 77 -4.45 -9.22 -8.41
N GLU A 78 -5.10 -10.26 -7.90
CA GLU A 78 -6.41 -10.12 -7.25
C GLU A 78 -6.31 -9.26 -5.99
N VAL A 79 -5.31 -9.50 -5.15
CA VAL A 79 -5.09 -8.67 -3.96
C VAL A 79 -4.75 -7.24 -4.35
N ALA A 80 -3.93 -7.03 -5.37
CA ALA A 80 -3.59 -5.70 -5.86
C ALA A 80 -4.82 -4.93 -6.35
N ARG A 81 -5.73 -5.62 -7.05
CA ARG A 81 -7.01 -5.03 -7.48
C ARG A 81 -7.84 -4.58 -6.28
N LEU A 82 -7.91 -5.41 -5.25
CA LEU A 82 -8.64 -5.07 -4.02
C LEU A 82 -7.98 -3.92 -3.25
N VAL A 83 -6.65 -3.86 -3.23
CA VAL A 83 -5.91 -2.73 -2.66
C VAL A 83 -6.25 -1.43 -3.38
N ALA A 84 -6.24 -1.45 -4.70
CA ALA A 84 -6.60 -0.28 -5.51
C ALA A 84 -8.03 0.19 -5.21
N ALA A 85 -8.98 -0.73 -5.11
CA ALA A 85 -10.36 -0.42 -4.77
C ALA A 85 -10.48 0.14 -3.34
N ALA A 86 -9.73 -0.40 -2.39
CA ALA A 86 -9.72 0.07 -1.00
C ALA A 86 -9.20 1.51 -0.90
N LEU A 87 -8.11 1.82 -1.58
CA LEU A 87 -7.55 3.18 -1.60
C LEU A 87 -8.50 4.16 -2.27
N ALA A 88 -9.12 3.78 -3.39
CA ALA A 88 -10.11 4.62 -4.07
C ALA A 88 -11.33 4.89 -3.19
N ALA A 89 -11.84 3.88 -2.48
CA ALA A 89 -12.96 4.02 -1.57
C ALA A 89 -12.59 4.93 -0.38
N GLY A 90 -11.39 4.80 0.16
CA GLY A 90 -10.88 5.68 1.20
C GLY A 90 -10.76 7.14 0.75
N ALA A 91 -10.25 7.37 -0.45
CA ALA A 91 -10.11 8.71 -1.02
C ALA A 91 -11.48 9.35 -1.30
N ALA A 92 -12.48 8.58 -1.69
CA ALA A 92 -13.85 9.06 -1.91
C ALA A 92 -14.47 9.65 -0.63
N GLY A 93 -13.98 9.28 0.54
CA GLY A 93 -14.39 9.85 1.81
C GLY A 93 -13.89 11.28 2.08
N GLY A 94 -13.01 11.82 1.23
CA GLY A 94 -12.55 13.20 1.29
C GLY A 94 -11.41 13.48 2.27
N SER A 95 -10.89 12.46 2.95
CA SER A 95 -9.80 12.61 3.92
C SER A 95 -8.40 12.59 3.28
N ALA A 96 -8.32 12.20 2.02
CA ALA A 96 -7.07 12.20 1.26
C ALA A 96 -7.34 12.31 -0.23
N ILE A 97 -6.35 12.78 -0.97
CA ILE A 97 -6.36 12.80 -2.41
C ILE A 97 -5.45 11.67 -2.89
N LEU A 98 -5.98 10.76 -3.66
CA LEU A 98 -5.23 9.70 -4.29
C LEU A 98 -4.81 10.17 -5.68
N GLY A 99 -3.52 10.28 -5.90
CA GLY A 99 -2.95 10.58 -7.21
C GLY A 99 -2.84 9.33 -8.08
N GLY A 100 -1.93 9.38 -9.05
CA GLY A 100 -1.69 8.23 -9.92
C GLY A 100 -1.28 6.99 -9.14
N MET A 101 -1.78 5.85 -9.59
CA MET A 101 -1.47 4.56 -9.02
C MET A 101 -0.95 3.65 -10.14
N ARG A 102 0.17 2.97 -9.90
CA ARG A 102 0.73 2.06 -10.90
C ARG A 102 1.24 0.79 -10.25
N TYR A 103 1.14 -0.31 -10.99
CA TYR A 103 1.75 -1.56 -10.61
C TYR A 103 3.17 -1.61 -11.16
N ILE A 104 4.11 -1.93 -10.29
CA ILE A 104 5.46 -2.28 -10.72
C ILE A 104 5.53 -3.80 -10.69
N PRO A 105 5.61 -4.45 -11.86
CA PRO A 105 5.71 -5.90 -11.90
C PRO A 105 7.12 -6.31 -11.47
N GLU A 106 7.37 -6.30 -10.19
CA GLU A 106 8.54 -6.93 -9.63
C GLU A 106 8.18 -8.40 -9.39
N GLU A 107 8.35 -9.21 -10.41
CA GLU A 107 8.25 -10.65 -10.28
C GLU A 107 9.49 -11.17 -9.55
N GLN A 108 9.65 -10.78 -8.29
CA GLN A 108 10.64 -11.39 -7.44
C GLN A 108 9.99 -12.58 -6.76
N MET A 109 10.34 -13.75 -7.23
CA MET A 109 10.04 -14.97 -6.50
C MET A 109 11.04 -15.04 -5.34
N LEU A 110 10.58 -14.63 -4.15
CA LEU A 110 11.33 -14.83 -2.94
C LEU A 110 11.09 -16.27 -2.48
N GLU A 111 12.15 -17.05 -2.37
CA GLU A 111 12.05 -18.39 -1.81
C GLU A 111 11.95 -18.28 -0.28
N ARG A 112 10.84 -18.71 0.24
CA ARG A 112 10.70 -19.09 1.63
C ARG A 112 10.97 -20.60 1.74
N ASP A 113 11.50 -21.06 2.86
CA ASP A 113 11.93 -22.43 3.19
C ASP A 113 11.34 -23.58 2.35
N VAL A 114 10.09 -23.46 1.87
CA VAL A 114 9.41 -24.52 1.10
C VAL A 114 8.53 -23.95 -0.03
N GLU A 115 8.12 -22.68 0.03
CA GLU A 115 7.16 -22.12 -0.93
C GLU A 115 7.67 -20.81 -1.54
N PRO A 116 7.63 -20.66 -2.88
CA PRO A 116 7.95 -19.38 -3.52
C PRO A 116 6.90 -18.32 -3.16
N LEU A 117 7.37 -17.10 -2.92
CA LEU A 117 6.50 -15.94 -2.76
C LEU A 117 6.61 -15.05 -3.99
N VAL A 118 5.45 -14.59 -4.47
CA VAL A 118 5.35 -13.58 -5.51
C VAL A 118 5.22 -12.22 -4.83
N HIS A 119 6.06 -11.26 -5.21
CA HIS A 119 6.00 -9.88 -4.74
C HIS A 119 5.50 -8.99 -5.86
N LEU A 120 4.41 -8.27 -5.62
CA LEU A 120 3.89 -7.25 -6.51
C LEU A 120 3.88 -5.92 -5.77
N ALA A 121 4.58 -4.93 -6.30
CA ALA A 121 4.61 -3.59 -5.72
C ALA A 121 3.59 -2.68 -6.39
N ILE A 122 2.91 -1.87 -5.58
CA ILE A 122 2.00 -0.83 -6.04
C ILE A 122 2.59 0.50 -5.58
N ASP A 123 2.86 1.40 -6.53
CA ASP A 123 3.23 2.77 -6.23
C ASP A 123 1.99 3.65 -6.29
N ALA A 124 1.80 4.46 -5.28
CA ALA A 124 0.71 5.41 -5.21
C ALA A 124 1.22 6.76 -4.73
N THR A 125 0.57 7.82 -5.16
CA THR A 125 0.78 9.17 -4.65
C THR A 125 -0.39 9.53 -3.76
N ILE A 126 -0.12 9.85 -2.49
CA ILE A 126 -1.16 10.08 -1.49
C ILE A 126 -0.92 11.42 -0.81
N GLN A 127 -1.95 12.25 -0.79
CA GLN A 127 -1.94 13.51 -0.06
C GLN A 127 -3.06 13.48 0.98
N VAL A 128 -2.70 13.41 2.23
CA VAL A 128 -3.65 13.44 3.36
C VAL A 128 -4.01 14.88 3.66
N GLN A 129 -5.29 15.13 3.80
CA GLN A 129 -5.84 16.46 4.13
C GLN A 129 -6.08 16.64 5.62
#